data_52736acd8ebfc135dfb2a4444f27e430
#
_entry.id   52736acd8ebfc135dfb2a4444f27e430
#
_cell.length_a   1.000
_cell.length_b   1.000
_cell.length_c   1.000
_cell.angle_alpha   90.00
_cell.angle_beta   90.00
_cell.angle_gamma   90.00
#
_symmetry.space_group_name_H-M   'P 1'
#
loop_
_entity.id
_entity.type
_entity.pdbx_description
1 polymer ?
#
loop_
_entity_poly.entity_id
_entity_poly.type
_entity_poly.pdbx_seq_one_letter_code
_entity_poly.pdbx_strand_id
1 'polypeptide(L)'
;MSLHKPAAATVSVWRRFWSGVTVEPIVACYMTAFTMVTLTVSNLNMQKACRVNLRLPDETCEALVTKSTTGHSADEVAVQELVTGMMMWQTCAQNVLPCVLMLLVGAWSDRTRKRVPCMLLPLYGELARNVGQLLCVFYYQLPMEAAGIAETIPWALTGGQTLMTMTAYSYIGDATSLEQRTFRIGALNAVMAVSMAIGTSMSGIIYNKLGFYGAYLTTSSLIIIGLVYGLLFVKDVTPVTEVDKNKSYRTTISEFLDFTHITQSFSTTFKQRPNRQRIRIIILLIIFMASSGINAGYHTVIYLYTRVQFNWNELKYSVFASYEIIINIIGLLFTSILLSKLLKISDEIIGMLSSISQTLGALFYTFAKTELLFYIGPLVSILTCAENVSTKSLMTKLVPKTELNGCI
;
A
#
# COMPACT_ATOMS: atom_id res chain seq x y z
N MET A 1 -38.42 40.91 8.97
CA MET A 1 -37.98 39.78 9.75
C MET A 1 -37.92 38.59 8.82
N SER A 2 -36.78 38.40 8.16
CA SER A 2 -36.59 37.42 7.07
C SER A 2 -35.50 36.42 7.51
N LEU A 3 -35.95 35.27 7.89
CA LEU A 3 -35.13 34.05 8.10
C LEU A 3 -35.13 33.29 6.77
N HIS A 4 -34.02 33.25 6.08
CA HIS A 4 -33.58 32.11 5.24
C HIS A 4 -32.28 32.42 4.54
N LYS A 5 -31.17 31.92 5.08
CA LYS A 5 -29.97 31.56 4.29
C LYS A 5 -29.06 30.61 5.07
N PRO A 6 -29.25 29.29 5.00
CA PRO A 6 -28.08 28.40 5.04
C PRO A 6 -27.96 27.43 3.85
N ALA A 7 -28.96 27.30 2.95
CA ALA A 7 -28.92 26.28 1.90
C ALA A 7 -27.92 26.53 0.75
N ALA A 8 -27.65 27.79 0.43
CA ALA A 8 -26.77 28.13 -0.70
C ALA A 8 -25.27 27.87 -0.44
N ALA A 9 -24.83 27.96 0.81
CA ALA A 9 -23.43 27.73 1.19
C ALA A 9 -23.04 26.24 1.14
N THR A 10 -23.94 25.36 1.57
CA THR A 10 -23.73 23.91 1.55
C THR A 10 -23.67 23.35 0.13
N VAL A 11 -24.53 23.81 -0.78
CA VAL A 11 -24.53 23.41 -2.20
C VAL A 11 -23.26 23.86 -2.91
N SER A 12 -22.68 25.00 -2.54
CA SER A 12 -21.41 25.47 -3.13
C SER A 12 -20.21 24.67 -2.63
N VAL A 13 -20.21 24.24 -1.38
CA VAL A 13 -19.16 23.38 -0.80
C VAL A 13 -19.19 21.98 -1.43
N TRP A 14 -20.37 21.37 -1.58
CA TRP A 14 -20.53 20.09 -2.26
C TRP A 14 -20.12 20.12 -3.73
N ARG A 15 -20.52 21.16 -4.48
CA ARG A 15 -20.07 21.34 -5.87
C ARG A 15 -18.56 21.52 -5.97
N ARG A 16 -17.94 22.29 -5.07
CA ARG A 16 -16.46 22.43 -5.01
C ARG A 16 -15.77 21.14 -4.63
N PHE A 17 -16.37 20.33 -3.75
CA PHE A 17 -15.85 19.02 -3.39
C PHE A 17 -15.87 18.08 -4.61
N TRP A 18 -17.00 17.94 -5.28
CA TRP A 18 -17.14 17.07 -6.46
C TRP A 18 -16.34 17.55 -7.69
N SER A 19 -16.22 18.85 -7.91
CA SER A 19 -15.33 19.38 -8.96
C SER A 19 -13.84 19.18 -8.66
N GLY A 20 -13.51 18.88 -7.42
CA GLY A 20 -12.15 18.55 -6.97
C GLY A 20 -11.82 17.06 -7.00
N VAL A 21 -12.78 16.15 -7.03
CA VAL A 21 -12.56 14.71 -7.06
C VAL A 21 -12.11 14.31 -8.47
N THR A 22 -10.86 13.88 -8.59
CA THR A 22 -10.26 13.51 -9.90
C THR A 22 -9.66 12.11 -9.86
N VAL A 23 -8.66 11.88 -9.03
CA VAL A 23 -7.91 10.62 -8.95
C VAL A 23 -8.37 9.74 -7.78
N GLU A 24 -9.10 10.29 -6.83
CA GLU A 24 -9.54 9.62 -5.62
C GLU A 24 -10.35 8.33 -5.90
N PRO A 25 -11.27 8.27 -6.89
CA PRO A 25 -11.99 7.03 -7.21
C PRO A 25 -11.09 5.91 -7.74
N ILE A 26 -10.07 6.26 -8.55
CA ILE A 26 -9.10 5.27 -9.06
C ILE A 26 -8.34 4.66 -7.89
N VAL A 27 -7.82 5.52 -7.01
CA VAL A 27 -7.07 5.09 -5.83
C VAL A 27 -7.96 4.28 -4.89
N ALA A 28 -9.22 4.68 -4.71
CA ALA A 28 -10.18 3.93 -3.89
C ALA A 28 -10.42 2.52 -4.44
N CYS A 29 -10.70 2.38 -5.73
CA CYS A 29 -10.89 1.08 -6.37
C CYS A 29 -9.64 0.20 -6.24
N TYR A 30 -8.46 0.77 -6.50
CA TYR A 30 -7.19 0.04 -6.41
C TYR A 30 -6.90 -0.44 -4.98
N MET A 31 -6.96 0.46 -3.99
CA MET A 31 -6.64 0.13 -2.59
C MET A 31 -7.62 -0.88 -2.00
N THR A 32 -8.91 -0.74 -2.32
CA THR A 32 -9.94 -1.71 -1.88
C THR A 32 -9.67 -3.09 -2.49
N ALA A 33 -9.43 -3.17 -3.80
CA ALA A 33 -9.16 -4.42 -4.48
C ALA A 33 -7.88 -5.08 -3.96
N PHE A 34 -6.81 -4.31 -3.80
CA PHE A 34 -5.52 -4.77 -3.31
C PHE A 34 -5.62 -5.42 -1.91
N THR A 35 -6.27 -4.76 -0.96
CA THR A 35 -6.39 -5.29 0.40
C THR A 35 -7.42 -6.43 0.51
N MET A 36 -8.45 -6.41 -0.34
CA MET A 36 -9.48 -7.46 -0.37
C MET A 36 -8.92 -8.82 -0.81
N VAL A 37 -7.95 -8.84 -1.72
CA VAL A 37 -7.41 -10.09 -2.27
C VAL A 37 -6.34 -10.74 -1.39
N THR A 38 -5.77 -10.02 -0.44
CA THR A 38 -4.60 -10.46 0.34
C THR A 38 -4.82 -11.79 1.07
N LEU A 39 -5.96 -11.95 1.76
CA LEU A 39 -6.27 -13.22 2.45
C LEU A 39 -6.53 -14.37 1.48
N THR A 40 -7.18 -14.07 0.35
CA THR A 40 -7.47 -15.06 -0.69
C THR A 40 -6.18 -15.65 -1.26
N VAL A 41 -5.19 -14.81 -1.53
CA VAL A 41 -3.85 -15.23 -2.00
C VAL A 41 -3.14 -16.08 -0.96
N SER A 42 -3.12 -15.64 0.31
CA SER A 42 -2.49 -16.42 1.40
C SER A 42 -3.12 -17.80 1.54
N ASN A 43 -4.45 -17.90 1.46
CA ASN A 43 -5.15 -19.18 1.55
C ASN A 43 -4.90 -20.07 0.34
N LEU A 44 -4.86 -19.50 -0.89
CA LEU A 44 -4.53 -20.28 -2.09
C LEU A 44 -3.11 -20.85 -1.98
N ASN A 45 -2.15 -20.05 -1.55
CA ASN A 45 -0.76 -20.48 -1.37
C ASN A 45 -0.65 -21.61 -0.33
N MET A 46 -1.36 -21.49 0.80
CA MET A 46 -1.38 -22.54 1.84
C MET A 46 -2.02 -23.84 1.33
N GLN A 47 -3.15 -23.76 0.61
CA GLN A 47 -3.80 -24.94 0.07
C GLN A 47 -2.95 -25.63 -1.00
N LYS A 48 -2.30 -24.86 -1.89
CA LYS A 48 -1.39 -25.43 -2.90
C LYS A 48 -0.13 -26.03 -2.26
N ALA A 49 0.46 -25.37 -1.25
CA ALA A 49 1.58 -25.92 -0.51
C ALA A 49 1.23 -27.30 0.10
N CYS A 50 0.05 -27.40 0.72
CA CYS A 50 -0.39 -28.65 1.35
C CYS A 50 -0.69 -29.74 0.33
N ARG A 51 -1.57 -29.47 -0.66
CA ARG A 51 -2.11 -30.50 -1.57
C ARG A 51 -1.19 -30.82 -2.75
N VAL A 52 -0.48 -29.82 -3.28
CA VAL A 52 0.29 -29.98 -4.52
C VAL A 52 1.77 -30.19 -4.23
N ASN A 53 2.38 -29.32 -3.41
CA ASN A 53 3.82 -29.39 -3.14
C ASN A 53 4.17 -30.52 -2.16
N LEU A 54 3.52 -30.56 -0.98
CA LEU A 54 3.78 -31.57 0.05
C LEU A 54 2.96 -32.83 -0.16
N ARG A 55 1.93 -32.80 -1.01
CA ARG A 55 1.04 -33.96 -1.33
C ARG A 55 0.49 -34.62 -0.06
N LEU A 56 0.13 -33.83 0.93
CA LEU A 56 -0.50 -34.33 2.14
C LEU A 56 -1.93 -34.82 1.84
N PRO A 57 -2.47 -35.74 2.66
CA PRO A 57 -3.85 -36.21 2.50
C PRO A 57 -4.86 -35.06 2.52
N ASP A 58 -5.92 -35.19 1.73
CA ASP A 58 -6.97 -34.16 1.65
C ASP A 58 -7.61 -33.87 3.00
N GLU A 59 -7.81 -34.89 3.84
CA GLU A 59 -8.33 -34.77 5.21
C GLU A 59 -7.44 -33.84 6.06
N THR A 60 -6.11 -34.01 5.96
CA THR A 60 -5.15 -33.14 6.67
C THR A 60 -5.22 -31.70 6.16
N CYS A 61 -5.28 -31.51 4.83
CA CYS A 61 -5.37 -30.18 4.23
C CYS A 61 -6.70 -29.48 4.54
N GLU A 62 -7.81 -30.21 4.61
CA GLU A 62 -9.10 -29.66 5.04
C GLU A 62 -9.11 -29.36 6.53
N ALA A 63 -8.52 -30.23 7.36
CA ALA A 63 -8.34 -29.94 8.79
C ALA A 63 -7.51 -28.69 9.03
N LEU A 64 -6.46 -28.45 8.23
CA LEU A 64 -5.66 -27.23 8.27
C LEU A 64 -6.46 -25.99 7.84
N VAL A 65 -7.35 -26.10 6.86
CA VAL A 65 -8.23 -25.00 6.43
C VAL A 65 -9.33 -24.72 7.46
N THR A 66 -10.00 -25.78 7.95
CA THR A 66 -11.11 -25.66 8.92
C THR A 66 -10.66 -25.53 10.37
N LYS A 67 -9.36 -25.66 10.62
CA LYS A 67 -8.72 -25.59 11.95
C LYS A 67 -9.19 -26.59 12.98
N SER A 68 -9.56 -27.79 12.56
CA SER A 68 -9.77 -28.90 13.47
C SER A 68 -8.45 -29.64 13.72
N THR A 69 -7.44 -28.92 14.21
CA THR A 69 -6.02 -29.31 14.21
C THR A 69 -5.56 -30.16 15.39
N THR A 70 -6.40 -30.86 16.07
CA THR A 70 -5.95 -31.85 17.07
C THR A 70 -5.22 -33.00 16.39
N GLY A 71 -3.88 -32.86 16.27
CA GLY A 71 -2.99 -33.92 15.78
C GLY A 71 -2.09 -33.62 14.58
N HIS A 72 -2.24 -32.48 13.90
CA HIS A 72 -1.52 -32.16 12.65
C HIS A 72 -0.51 -30.99 12.77
N SER A 73 0.01 -30.71 13.96
CA SER A 73 0.90 -29.55 14.19
C SER A 73 2.20 -29.60 13.37
N ALA A 74 2.77 -30.76 13.11
CA ALA A 74 3.98 -30.91 12.33
C ALA A 74 3.75 -30.60 10.84
N ASP A 75 2.63 -31.07 10.28
CA ASP A 75 2.26 -30.82 8.89
C ASP A 75 1.92 -29.34 8.67
N GLU A 76 1.26 -28.70 9.64
CA GLU A 76 0.98 -27.25 9.58
C GLU A 76 2.27 -26.43 9.58
N VAL A 77 3.24 -26.77 10.41
CA VAL A 77 4.55 -26.12 10.44
C VAL A 77 5.26 -26.29 9.09
N ALA A 78 5.27 -27.51 8.51
CA ALA A 78 5.90 -27.76 7.22
C ALA A 78 5.24 -26.93 6.08
N VAL A 79 3.90 -26.84 6.04
CA VAL A 79 3.17 -26.03 5.09
C VAL A 79 3.52 -24.53 5.25
N GLN A 80 3.56 -24.05 6.49
CA GLN A 80 3.85 -22.64 6.76
C GLN A 80 5.31 -22.28 6.48
N GLU A 81 6.26 -23.16 6.74
CA GLU A 81 7.67 -22.97 6.41
C GLU A 81 7.85 -22.80 4.90
N LEU A 82 7.20 -23.67 4.10
CA LEU A 82 7.24 -23.58 2.64
C LEU A 82 6.61 -22.26 2.12
N VAL A 83 5.43 -21.89 2.63
CA VAL A 83 4.75 -20.63 2.27
C VAL A 83 5.58 -19.42 2.68
N THR A 84 6.17 -19.41 3.87
CA THR A 84 7.00 -18.30 4.35
C THR A 84 8.27 -18.16 3.52
N GLY A 85 8.91 -19.28 3.14
CA GLY A 85 10.05 -19.28 2.22
C GLY A 85 9.72 -18.65 0.87
N MET A 86 8.53 -18.95 0.32
CA MET A 86 8.04 -18.29 -0.89
C MET A 86 7.80 -16.81 -0.69
N MET A 87 7.14 -16.40 0.39
CA MET A 87 6.85 -14.99 0.71
C MET A 87 8.13 -14.15 0.82
N MET A 88 9.25 -14.72 1.26
CA MET A 88 10.52 -13.99 1.35
C MET A 88 11.01 -13.49 -0.02
N TRP A 89 11.13 -14.37 -1.01
CA TRP A 89 11.58 -13.95 -2.34
C TRP A 89 10.54 -13.08 -3.05
N GLN A 90 9.24 -13.34 -2.85
CA GLN A 90 8.16 -12.49 -3.35
C GLN A 90 8.30 -11.06 -2.82
N THR A 91 8.47 -10.90 -1.50
CA THR A 91 8.66 -9.59 -0.87
C THR A 91 9.89 -8.88 -1.42
N CYS A 92 11.01 -9.59 -1.62
CA CYS A 92 12.20 -9.03 -2.24
C CYS A 92 11.91 -8.54 -3.66
N ALA A 93 11.27 -9.35 -4.50
CA ALA A 93 10.97 -8.99 -5.88
C ALA A 93 9.97 -7.83 -5.97
N GLN A 94 8.94 -7.83 -5.11
CA GLN A 94 7.91 -6.79 -5.03
C GLN A 94 8.42 -5.44 -4.48
N ASN A 95 9.58 -5.40 -3.87
CA ASN A 95 10.19 -4.15 -3.41
C ASN A 95 11.35 -3.68 -4.31
N VAL A 96 12.23 -4.58 -4.75
CA VAL A 96 13.42 -4.22 -5.54
C VAL A 96 13.04 -3.77 -6.95
N LEU A 97 12.21 -4.52 -7.66
CA LEU A 97 11.80 -4.16 -9.01
C LEU A 97 11.03 -2.84 -9.09
N PRO A 98 9.99 -2.60 -8.26
CA PRO A 98 9.33 -1.30 -8.22
C PRO A 98 10.24 -0.15 -7.83
N CYS A 99 11.22 -0.36 -6.95
CA CYS A 99 12.18 0.69 -6.58
C CYS A 99 12.93 1.23 -7.80
N VAL A 100 13.44 0.34 -8.66
CA VAL A 100 14.10 0.73 -9.92
C VAL A 100 13.10 1.37 -10.89
N LEU A 101 11.91 0.76 -11.03
CA LEU A 101 10.87 1.24 -11.93
C LEU A 101 10.39 2.65 -11.56
N MET A 102 10.22 2.93 -10.27
CA MET A 102 9.78 4.24 -9.79
C MET A 102 10.73 5.37 -10.18
N LEU A 103 12.05 5.13 -10.12
CA LEU A 103 13.03 6.13 -10.54
C LEU A 103 12.90 6.44 -12.03
N LEU A 104 12.68 5.42 -12.86
CA LEU A 104 12.49 5.58 -14.31
C LEU A 104 11.17 6.25 -14.65
N VAL A 105 10.06 5.72 -14.08
CA VAL A 105 8.71 6.26 -14.32
C VAL A 105 8.58 7.68 -13.78
N GLY A 106 9.15 7.95 -12.61
CA GLY A 106 9.17 9.29 -12.01
C GLY A 106 9.82 10.31 -12.93
N ALA A 107 11.06 10.04 -13.34
CA ALA A 107 11.81 10.92 -14.25
C ALA A 107 11.11 11.11 -15.60
N TRP A 108 10.56 10.03 -16.17
CA TRP A 108 9.79 10.10 -17.43
C TRP A 108 8.49 10.89 -17.27
N SER A 109 7.74 10.65 -16.21
CA SER A 109 6.47 11.33 -15.91
C SER A 109 6.68 12.83 -15.65
N ASP A 110 7.77 13.22 -14.98
CA ASP A 110 8.12 14.62 -14.72
C ASP A 110 8.43 15.39 -16.02
N ARG A 111 9.14 14.75 -16.96
CA ARG A 111 9.47 15.34 -18.26
C ARG A 111 8.28 15.46 -19.19
N THR A 112 7.52 14.38 -19.29
CA THR A 112 6.40 14.31 -20.25
C THR A 112 5.12 14.93 -19.73
N ARG A 113 5.05 15.20 -18.42
CA ARG A 113 3.84 15.65 -17.72
C ARG A 113 2.64 14.69 -17.91
N LYS A 114 2.90 13.44 -18.26
CA LYS A 114 1.89 12.38 -18.43
C LYS A 114 1.76 11.59 -17.14
N ARG A 115 0.89 12.03 -16.24
CA ARG A 115 0.66 11.39 -14.94
C ARG A 115 -0.35 10.24 -15.01
N VAL A 116 -1.40 10.42 -15.81
CA VAL A 116 -2.51 9.46 -15.90
C VAL A 116 -2.06 8.10 -16.43
N PRO A 117 -1.28 7.97 -17.51
CA PRO A 117 -0.78 6.66 -17.96
C PRO A 117 0.04 5.95 -16.89
N CYS A 118 0.89 6.67 -16.14
CA CYS A 118 1.69 6.10 -15.07
C CYS A 118 0.83 5.60 -13.90
N MET A 119 -0.28 6.30 -13.60
CA MET A 119 -1.22 5.91 -12.55
C MET A 119 -2.07 4.70 -12.96
N LEU A 120 -2.37 4.52 -14.25
CA LEU A 120 -3.12 3.37 -14.76
C LEU A 120 -2.26 2.10 -14.85
N LEU A 121 -0.94 2.22 -14.92
CA LEU A 121 -0.03 1.08 -15.04
C LEU A 121 -0.18 0.06 -13.89
N PRO A 122 -0.24 0.44 -12.60
CA PRO A 122 -0.50 -0.49 -11.50
C PRO A 122 -1.84 -1.21 -11.59
N LEU A 123 -2.89 -0.57 -12.15
CA LEU A 123 -4.18 -1.25 -12.33
C LEU A 123 -4.10 -2.36 -13.38
N TYR A 124 -3.37 -2.14 -14.48
CA TYR A 124 -3.12 -3.21 -15.45
C TYR A 124 -2.34 -4.36 -14.83
N GLY A 125 -1.33 -4.07 -14.00
CA GLY A 125 -0.57 -5.08 -13.27
C GLY A 125 -1.45 -5.89 -12.31
N GLU A 126 -2.32 -5.22 -11.58
CA GLU A 126 -3.26 -5.84 -10.65
C GLU A 126 -4.27 -6.75 -11.38
N LEU A 127 -4.78 -6.29 -12.53
CA LEU A 127 -5.66 -7.10 -13.35
C LEU A 127 -4.94 -8.35 -13.90
N ALA A 128 -3.72 -8.18 -14.41
CA ALA A 128 -2.90 -9.30 -14.89
C ALA A 128 -2.57 -10.30 -13.76
N ARG A 129 -2.28 -9.79 -12.54
CA ARG A 129 -2.11 -10.61 -11.33
C ARG A 129 -3.36 -11.45 -11.04
N ASN A 130 -4.52 -10.81 -11.00
CA ASN A 130 -5.79 -11.50 -10.73
C ASN A 130 -6.11 -12.56 -11.79
N VAL A 131 -5.88 -12.28 -13.07
CA VAL A 131 -6.02 -13.26 -14.16
C VAL A 131 -5.06 -14.42 -13.97
N GLY A 132 -3.79 -14.16 -13.64
CA GLY A 132 -2.81 -15.20 -13.36
C GLY A 132 -3.21 -16.09 -12.18
N GLN A 133 -3.74 -15.49 -11.11
CA GLN A 133 -4.25 -16.23 -9.95
C GLN A 133 -5.50 -17.08 -10.31
N LEU A 134 -6.42 -16.55 -11.10
CA LEU A 134 -7.57 -17.32 -11.60
C LEU A 134 -7.13 -18.53 -12.41
N LEU A 135 -6.12 -18.39 -13.26
CA LEU A 135 -5.54 -19.52 -14.00
C LEU A 135 -4.91 -20.54 -13.05
N CYS A 136 -4.24 -20.10 -11.99
CA CYS A 136 -3.68 -20.99 -10.97
C CYS A 136 -4.76 -21.70 -10.13
N VAL A 137 -5.94 -21.09 -9.96
CA VAL A 137 -7.10 -21.77 -9.35
C VAL A 137 -7.71 -22.77 -10.32
N PHE A 138 -7.84 -22.44 -11.61
CA PHE A 138 -8.38 -23.32 -12.63
C PHE A 138 -7.47 -24.53 -12.87
N TYR A 139 -6.16 -24.32 -13.07
CA TYR A 139 -5.16 -25.37 -13.15
C TYR A 139 -4.59 -25.65 -11.74
N TYR A 140 -5.42 -26.26 -10.89
CA TYR A 140 -5.08 -26.43 -9.48
C TYR A 140 -3.81 -27.25 -9.23
N GLN A 141 -3.45 -28.13 -10.19
CA GLN A 141 -2.27 -29.01 -10.14
C GLN A 141 -0.93 -28.22 -10.29
N LEU A 142 -0.99 -26.96 -10.71
CA LEU A 142 0.22 -26.13 -10.75
C LEU A 142 0.76 -25.91 -9.32
N PRO A 143 2.08 -26.00 -9.13
CA PRO A 143 2.69 -25.83 -7.82
C PRO A 143 2.48 -24.43 -7.25
N MET A 144 2.67 -24.27 -5.95
CA MET A 144 2.51 -23.00 -5.24
C MET A 144 3.40 -21.89 -5.84
N GLU A 145 4.60 -22.23 -6.30
CA GLU A 145 5.55 -21.30 -6.92
C GLU A 145 4.99 -20.65 -8.19
N ALA A 146 4.18 -21.39 -8.95
CA ALA A 146 3.51 -20.81 -10.12
C ALA A 146 2.51 -19.72 -9.72
N ALA A 147 1.75 -19.93 -8.66
CA ALA A 147 0.88 -18.90 -8.10
C ALA A 147 1.69 -17.71 -7.56
N GLY A 148 2.81 -17.99 -6.89
CA GLY A 148 3.74 -16.96 -6.43
C GLY A 148 4.32 -16.10 -7.54
N ILE A 149 4.70 -16.69 -8.67
CA ILE A 149 5.19 -15.98 -9.86
C ILE A 149 4.07 -15.15 -10.49
N ALA A 150 2.88 -15.73 -10.66
CA ALA A 150 1.70 -15.05 -11.22
C ALA A 150 1.27 -13.85 -10.39
N GLU A 151 1.49 -13.90 -9.08
CA GLU A 151 1.24 -12.79 -8.15
C GLU A 151 2.30 -11.70 -8.26
N THR A 152 3.57 -12.11 -8.25
CA THR A 152 4.70 -11.20 -8.04
C THR A 152 5.09 -10.44 -9.30
N ILE A 153 5.20 -11.15 -10.45
CA ILE A 153 5.77 -10.56 -11.66
C ILE A 153 4.91 -9.41 -12.22
N PRO A 154 3.60 -9.57 -12.45
CA PRO A 154 2.79 -8.47 -13.00
C PRO A 154 2.78 -7.26 -12.07
N TRP A 155 2.67 -7.48 -10.78
CA TRP A 155 2.66 -6.43 -9.77
C TRP A 155 4.00 -5.69 -9.70
N ALA A 156 5.11 -6.41 -9.66
CA ALA A 156 6.45 -5.83 -9.57
C ALA A 156 6.85 -5.04 -10.83
N LEU A 157 6.51 -5.55 -12.02
CA LEU A 157 6.79 -4.88 -13.30
C LEU A 157 5.95 -3.63 -13.54
N THR A 158 4.83 -3.47 -12.84
CA THR A 158 3.96 -2.29 -12.94
C THR A 158 4.10 -1.33 -11.76
N GLY A 159 5.02 -1.61 -10.82
CA GLY A 159 5.33 -0.75 -9.69
C GLY A 159 4.32 -0.80 -8.54
N GLY A 160 3.24 -1.57 -8.68
CA GLY A 160 2.25 -1.86 -7.63
C GLY A 160 1.73 -0.64 -6.88
N GLN A 161 1.46 -0.83 -5.59
CA GLN A 161 0.91 0.21 -4.72
C GLN A 161 1.80 1.45 -4.63
N THR A 162 3.12 1.27 -4.68
CA THR A 162 4.08 2.36 -4.49
C THR A 162 4.01 3.34 -5.66
N LEU A 163 3.95 2.82 -6.90
CA LEU A 163 3.79 3.65 -8.10
C LEU A 163 2.41 4.33 -8.14
N MET A 164 1.34 3.62 -7.76
CA MET A 164 0.00 4.22 -7.65
C MET A 164 0.00 5.43 -6.70
N THR A 165 0.58 5.27 -5.52
CA THR A 165 0.63 6.31 -4.50
C THR A 165 1.46 7.51 -4.96
N MET A 166 2.66 7.26 -5.51
CA MET A 166 3.56 8.29 -6.02
C MET A 166 2.89 9.10 -7.14
N THR A 167 2.30 8.44 -8.12
CA THR A 167 1.68 9.12 -9.27
C THR A 167 0.42 9.89 -8.87
N ALA A 168 -0.37 9.40 -7.92
CA ALA A 168 -1.53 10.10 -7.39
C ALA A 168 -1.13 11.39 -6.65
N TYR A 169 -0.09 11.35 -5.81
CA TYR A 169 0.42 12.56 -5.17
C TYR A 169 1.00 13.56 -6.17
N SER A 170 1.76 13.08 -7.16
CA SER A 170 2.32 13.93 -8.20
C SER A 170 1.22 14.61 -9.04
N TYR A 171 0.17 13.87 -9.39
CA TYR A 171 -0.99 14.42 -10.09
C TYR A 171 -1.69 15.53 -9.28
N ILE A 172 -1.96 15.28 -7.99
CA ILE A 172 -2.55 16.30 -7.10
C ILE A 172 -1.62 17.51 -6.99
N GLY A 173 -0.31 17.30 -6.90
CA GLY A 173 0.69 18.36 -6.87
C GLY A 173 0.64 19.26 -8.09
N ASP A 174 0.44 18.68 -9.28
CA ASP A 174 0.34 19.42 -10.55
C ASP A 174 -1.06 20.04 -10.76
N ALA A 175 -2.13 19.40 -10.26
CA ALA A 175 -3.52 19.82 -10.47
C ALA A 175 -4.03 20.88 -9.46
N THR A 176 -3.26 21.18 -8.37
CA THR A 176 -3.75 22.02 -7.28
C THR A 176 -2.83 23.21 -6.99
N SER A 177 -3.43 24.34 -6.58
CA SER A 177 -2.69 25.48 -6.06
C SER A 177 -2.03 25.13 -4.71
N LEU A 178 -0.97 25.87 -4.36
CA LEU A 178 -0.23 25.65 -3.08
C LEU A 178 -1.14 25.69 -1.85
N GLU A 179 -2.16 26.56 -1.86
CA GLU A 179 -3.09 26.71 -0.73
C GLU A 179 -4.03 25.49 -0.55
N GLN A 180 -4.44 24.85 -1.66
CA GLN A 180 -5.37 23.72 -1.64
C GLN A 180 -4.65 22.37 -1.59
N ARG A 181 -3.38 22.32 -1.91
CA ARG A 181 -2.57 21.10 -2.02
C ARG A 181 -2.58 20.26 -0.75
N THR A 182 -2.34 20.88 0.40
CA THR A 182 -2.33 20.16 1.70
C THR A 182 -3.66 19.52 2.01
N PHE A 183 -4.77 20.21 1.73
CA PHE A 183 -6.12 19.66 1.92
C PHE A 183 -6.38 18.47 0.98
N ARG A 184 -6.01 18.59 -0.30
CA ARG A 184 -6.20 17.54 -1.30
C ARG A 184 -5.36 16.29 -1.01
N ILE A 185 -4.11 16.46 -0.59
CA ILE A 185 -3.26 15.34 -0.13
C ILE A 185 -3.85 14.67 1.10
N GLY A 186 -4.36 15.46 2.05
CA GLY A 186 -5.08 14.93 3.23
C GLY A 186 -6.32 14.12 2.85
N ALA A 187 -7.12 14.62 1.91
CA ALA A 187 -8.30 13.92 1.39
C ALA A 187 -7.93 12.60 0.71
N LEU A 188 -6.87 12.59 -0.13
CA LEU A 188 -6.37 11.37 -0.76
C LEU A 188 -5.94 10.34 0.28
N ASN A 189 -5.20 10.74 1.31
CA ASN A 189 -4.78 9.85 2.41
C ASN A 189 -5.99 9.25 3.15
N ALA A 190 -7.02 10.07 3.40
CA ALA A 190 -8.26 9.59 4.02
C ALA A 190 -8.98 8.57 3.13
N VAL A 191 -9.07 8.82 1.82
CA VAL A 191 -9.63 7.86 0.85
C VAL A 191 -8.84 6.55 0.86
N MET A 192 -7.50 6.61 0.83
CA MET A 192 -6.66 5.42 0.89
C MET A 192 -6.92 4.60 2.16
N ALA A 193 -6.91 5.24 3.33
CA ALA A 193 -7.13 4.58 4.61
C ALA A 193 -8.52 3.92 4.71
N VAL A 194 -9.57 4.64 4.31
CA VAL A 194 -10.95 4.12 4.29
C VAL A 194 -11.08 2.95 3.31
N SER A 195 -10.50 3.07 2.13
CA SER A 195 -10.53 2.01 1.09
C SER A 195 -9.82 0.75 1.56
N MET A 196 -8.67 0.88 2.22
CA MET A 196 -7.96 -0.25 2.81
C MET A 196 -8.78 -0.93 3.92
N ALA A 197 -9.41 -0.15 4.80
CA ALA A 197 -10.28 -0.68 5.86
C ALA A 197 -11.47 -1.46 5.28
N ILE A 198 -12.13 -0.92 4.24
CA ILE A 198 -13.24 -1.57 3.55
C ILE A 198 -12.77 -2.89 2.90
N GLY A 199 -11.67 -2.85 2.14
CA GLY A 199 -11.15 -4.02 1.46
C GLY A 199 -10.76 -5.13 2.43
N THR A 200 -10.06 -4.79 3.51
CA THR A 200 -9.66 -5.74 4.56
C THR A 200 -10.87 -6.34 5.28
N SER A 201 -11.86 -5.52 5.64
CA SER A 201 -13.10 -5.99 6.30
C SER A 201 -13.90 -6.94 5.41
N MET A 202 -13.95 -6.68 4.12
CA MET A 202 -14.70 -7.50 3.15
C MET A 202 -13.94 -8.75 2.71
N SER A 203 -12.62 -8.78 2.85
CA SER A 203 -11.76 -9.88 2.39
C SER A 203 -12.22 -11.25 2.89
N GLY A 204 -12.34 -11.42 4.20
CA GLY A 204 -12.78 -12.68 4.80
C GLY A 204 -14.22 -13.04 4.46
N ILE A 205 -15.14 -12.05 4.37
CA ILE A 205 -16.55 -12.27 4.04
C ILE A 205 -16.71 -12.79 2.61
N ILE A 206 -16.02 -12.15 1.67
CA ILE A 206 -16.10 -12.51 0.24
C ILE A 206 -15.46 -13.87 0.02
N TYR A 207 -14.30 -14.13 0.61
CA TYR A 207 -13.64 -15.43 0.50
C TYR A 207 -14.55 -16.57 1.03
N ASN A 208 -15.14 -16.39 2.23
CA ASN A 208 -15.98 -17.42 2.84
C ASN A 208 -17.29 -17.66 2.07
N LYS A 209 -17.87 -16.64 1.44
CA LYS A 209 -19.14 -16.79 0.70
C LYS A 209 -18.96 -17.20 -0.76
N LEU A 210 -17.95 -16.71 -1.44
CA LEU A 210 -17.78 -16.83 -2.89
C LEU A 210 -16.53 -17.63 -3.30
N GLY A 211 -15.70 -18.04 -2.33
CA GLY A 211 -14.47 -18.77 -2.59
C GLY A 211 -13.44 -17.99 -3.39
N PHE A 212 -12.47 -18.70 -3.96
CA PHE A 212 -11.39 -18.12 -4.76
C PHE A 212 -11.89 -17.36 -5.99
N TYR A 213 -12.76 -18.01 -6.78
CA TYR A 213 -13.27 -17.41 -8.02
C TYR A 213 -14.02 -16.10 -7.75
N GLY A 214 -14.91 -16.10 -6.75
CA GLY A 214 -15.68 -14.93 -6.41
C GLY A 214 -14.81 -13.78 -5.89
N ALA A 215 -13.79 -14.07 -5.10
CA ALA A 215 -12.86 -13.05 -4.62
C ALA A 215 -12.07 -12.39 -5.76
N TYR A 216 -11.44 -13.19 -6.64
CA TYR A 216 -10.68 -12.64 -7.77
C TYR A 216 -11.57 -11.93 -8.81
N LEU A 217 -12.79 -12.41 -9.06
CA LEU A 217 -13.72 -11.74 -9.98
C LEU A 217 -14.20 -10.39 -9.40
N THR A 218 -14.51 -10.34 -8.10
CA THR A 218 -14.92 -9.09 -7.44
C THR A 218 -13.81 -8.06 -7.46
N THR A 219 -12.58 -8.45 -7.13
CA THR A 219 -11.43 -7.53 -7.18
C THR A 219 -11.12 -7.09 -8.60
N SER A 220 -11.19 -7.99 -9.59
CA SER A 220 -11.02 -7.64 -11.00
C SER A 220 -12.08 -6.65 -11.48
N SER A 221 -13.33 -6.80 -11.05
CA SER A 221 -14.41 -5.86 -11.38
C SER A 221 -14.14 -4.46 -10.82
N LEU A 222 -13.66 -4.36 -9.58
CA LEU A 222 -13.25 -3.08 -8.99
C LEU A 222 -12.11 -2.42 -9.78
N ILE A 223 -11.10 -3.19 -10.17
CA ILE A 223 -9.99 -2.68 -10.97
C ILE A 223 -10.46 -2.21 -12.34
N ILE A 224 -11.34 -2.96 -13.01
CA ILE A 224 -11.91 -2.56 -14.30
C ILE A 224 -12.71 -1.26 -14.17
N ILE A 225 -13.51 -1.10 -13.11
CA ILE A 225 -14.22 0.15 -12.82
C ILE A 225 -13.23 1.31 -12.67
N GLY A 226 -12.16 1.12 -11.90
CA GLY A 226 -11.08 2.11 -11.74
C GLY A 226 -10.39 2.47 -13.06
N LEU A 227 -10.09 1.47 -13.91
CA LEU A 227 -9.50 1.66 -15.23
C LEU A 227 -10.44 2.44 -16.17
N VAL A 228 -11.71 2.04 -16.26
CA VAL A 228 -12.70 2.71 -17.10
C VAL A 228 -12.88 4.16 -16.65
N TYR A 229 -12.99 4.39 -15.35
CA TYR A 229 -13.08 5.75 -14.81
C TYR A 229 -11.84 6.57 -15.16
N GLY A 230 -10.63 6.02 -14.96
CA GLY A 230 -9.38 6.71 -15.25
C GLY A 230 -9.21 7.06 -16.72
N LEU A 231 -9.59 6.16 -17.62
CA LEU A 231 -9.51 6.39 -19.08
C LEU A 231 -10.53 7.42 -19.60
N LEU A 232 -11.74 7.45 -19.02
CA LEU A 232 -12.82 8.29 -19.50
C LEU A 232 -12.84 9.69 -18.86
N PHE A 233 -12.56 9.78 -17.58
CA PHE A 233 -12.82 11.00 -16.80
C PHE A 233 -11.56 11.75 -16.36
N VAL A 234 -10.40 11.07 -16.24
CA VAL A 234 -9.18 11.70 -15.74
C VAL A 234 -8.29 12.09 -16.92
N LYS A 235 -7.94 13.38 -16.98
CA LYS A 235 -7.07 13.95 -18.04
C LYS A 235 -5.81 14.51 -17.40
N ASP A 236 -4.70 14.42 -18.13
CA ASP A 236 -3.46 15.07 -17.70
C ASP A 236 -3.64 16.59 -17.62
N VAL A 237 -3.00 17.20 -16.62
CA VAL A 237 -3.16 18.63 -16.28
C VAL A 237 -2.61 19.54 -17.37
N THR A 238 -1.53 19.11 -18.02
CA THR A 238 -0.92 19.85 -19.14
C THR A 238 -1.34 19.25 -20.47
N PRO A 239 -1.88 20.06 -21.41
CA PRO A 239 -2.21 19.57 -22.74
C PRO A 239 -0.92 19.10 -23.45
N VAL A 240 -1.01 17.96 -24.10
CA VAL A 240 0.08 17.38 -24.92
C VAL A 240 0.41 18.37 -26.01
N THR A 241 1.63 18.89 -26.04
CA THR A 241 2.12 19.79 -27.09
C THR A 241 2.20 19.02 -28.41
N GLU A 242 1.97 19.68 -29.55
CA GLU A 242 2.00 19.04 -30.88
C GLU A 242 3.34 18.36 -31.19
N VAL A 243 4.43 18.82 -30.57
CA VAL A 243 5.78 18.22 -30.67
C VAL A 243 5.81 16.79 -30.08
N ASP A 244 4.99 16.50 -29.07
CA ASP A 244 4.92 15.16 -28.44
C ASP A 244 4.12 14.15 -29.26
N LYS A 245 3.22 14.62 -30.14
CA LYS A 245 2.41 13.74 -31.00
C LYS A 245 3.21 13.07 -32.11
N ASN A 246 4.35 13.66 -32.50
CA ASN A 246 5.22 13.18 -33.58
C ASN A 246 6.44 12.40 -33.12
N LYS A 247 6.62 12.15 -31.80
CA LYS A 247 7.74 11.35 -31.31
C LYS A 247 7.55 9.88 -31.67
N SER A 248 8.59 9.30 -32.31
CA SER A 248 8.64 7.87 -32.60
C SER A 248 8.63 7.04 -31.32
N TYR A 249 7.98 5.88 -31.34
CA TYR A 249 7.90 4.94 -30.22
C TYR A 249 9.31 4.56 -29.68
N ARG A 250 10.31 4.46 -30.55
CA ARG A 250 11.72 4.21 -30.20
C ARG A 250 12.33 5.33 -29.35
N THR A 251 12.04 6.59 -29.67
CA THR A 251 12.52 7.74 -28.88
C THR A 251 11.90 7.76 -27.48
N THR A 252 10.65 7.40 -27.34
CA THR A 252 9.96 7.33 -26.06
C THR A 252 10.55 6.24 -25.15
N ILE A 253 10.87 5.07 -25.69
CA ILE A 253 11.52 3.97 -24.93
C ILE A 253 12.95 4.35 -24.54
N SER A 254 13.72 4.96 -25.43
CA SER A 254 15.08 5.43 -25.12
C SER A 254 15.09 6.50 -24.03
N GLU A 255 14.13 7.42 -24.07
CA GLU A 255 13.93 8.44 -23.04
C GLU A 255 13.46 7.85 -21.70
N PHE A 256 12.71 6.75 -21.72
CA PHE A 256 12.28 6.03 -20.52
C PHE A 256 13.45 5.29 -19.84
N LEU A 257 14.35 4.71 -20.62
CA LEU A 257 15.50 3.94 -20.11
C LEU A 257 16.75 4.82 -19.88
N ASP A 258 16.61 6.13 -19.82
CA ASP A 258 17.73 7.04 -19.56
C ASP A 258 18.13 7.05 -18.08
N PHE A 259 19.15 6.27 -17.74
CA PHE A 259 19.71 6.13 -16.39
C PHE A 259 20.44 7.39 -15.86
N THR A 260 20.69 8.41 -16.69
CA THR A 260 21.37 9.62 -16.24
C THR A 260 20.63 10.35 -15.14
N HIS A 261 19.29 10.23 -15.10
CA HIS A 261 18.45 10.84 -14.07
C HIS A 261 18.53 10.11 -12.73
N ILE A 262 18.75 8.81 -12.74
CA ILE A 262 18.99 8.03 -11.52
C ILE A 262 20.27 8.53 -10.86
N THR A 263 21.33 8.71 -11.64
CA THR A 263 22.60 9.25 -11.13
C THR A 263 22.47 10.69 -10.63
N GLN A 264 21.64 11.53 -11.27
CA GLN A 264 21.34 12.88 -10.79
C GLN A 264 20.58 12.87 -9.46
N SER A 265 19.57 12.01 -9.28
CA SER A 265 18.83 11.88 -8.02
C SER A 265 19.74 11.41 -6.89
N PHE A 266 20.59 10.41 -7.14
CA PHE A 266 21.62 9.99 -6.18
C PHE A 266 22.62 11.10 -5.88
N SER A 267 23.10 11.79 -6.90
CA SER A 267 24.03 12.91 -6.73
C SER A 267 23.43 14.03 -5.87
N THR A 268 22.15 14.35 -6.07
CA THR A 268 21.43 15.36 -5.28
C THR A 268 21.29 14.95 -3.83
N THR A 269 21.00 13.67 -3.56
CA THR A 269 20.86 13.13 -2.20
C THR A 269 22.19 13.15 -1.44
N PHE A 270 23.30 12.82 -2.12
CA PHE A 270 24.64 12.73 -1.52
C PHE A 270 25.48 14.01 -1.64
N LYS A 271 24.93 15.09 -2.20
CA LYS A 271 25.59 16.38 -2.35
C LYS A 271 26.07 16.92 -0.99
N GLN A 272 27.27 17.50 -0.95
CA GLN A 272 27.78 18.14 0.26
C GLN A 272 26.91 19.36 0.60
N ARG A 273 26.45 19.41 1.85
CA ARG A 273 25.60 20.51 2.38
C ARG A 273 26.21 21.09 3.67
N PRO A 274 26.03 22.38 3.93
CA PRO A 274 26.51 23.02 5.17
C PRO A 274 25.80 22.41 6.40
N ASN A 275 26.37 22.66 7.59
CA ASN A 275 25.79 22.30 8.88
C ASN A 275 25.48 20.81 9.11
N ARG A 276 26.23 19.88 8.51
CA ARG A 276 26.03 18.43 8.63
C ARG A 276 24.64 17.95 8.16
N GLN A 277 23.92 18.76 7.36
CA GLN A 277 22.58 18.40 6.84
C GLN A 277 22.60 17.09 6.06
N ARG A 278 23.67 16.81 5.31
CA ARG A 278 23.86 15.54 4.60
C ARG A 278 23.77 14.34 5.56
N ILE A 279 24.48 14.39 6.68
CA ILE A 279 24.49 13.29 7.67
C ILE A 279 23.10 13.11 8.27
N ARG A 280 22.40 14.18 8.59
CA ARG A 280 21.02 14.13 9.12
C ARG A 280 20.05 13.50 8.13
N ILE A 281 20.14 13.84 6.84
CA ILE A 281 19.30 13.25 5.79
C ILE A 281 19.60 11.75 5.67
N ILE A 282 20.87 11.34 5.67
CA ILE A 282 21.24 9.93 5.58
C ILE A 282 20.72 9.14 6.78
N ILE A 283 20.84 9.69 8.00
CA ILE A 283 20.31 9.05 9.21
C ILE A 283 18.78 8.90 9.12
N LEU A 284 18.06 9.94 8.69
CA LEU A 284 16.61 9.87 8.54
C LEU A 284 16.19 8.85 7.47
N LEU A 285 16.93 8.73 6.36
CA LEU A 285 16.70 7.71 5.35
C LEU A 285 16.90 6.30 5.92
N ILE A 286 17.97 6.08 6.70
CA ILE A 286 18.22 4.77 7.35
C ILE A 286 17.10 4.44 8.34
N ILE A 287 16.66 5.39 9.15
CA ILE A 287 15.55 5.21 10.11
C ILE A 287 14.28 4.87 9.33
N PHE A 288 13.96 5.61 8.27
CA PHE A 288 12.78 5.35 7.45
C PHE A 288 12.81 3.97 6.77
N MET A 289 13.96 3.56 6.24
CA MET A 289 14.15 2.23 5.65
C MET A 289 13.97 1.12 6.69
N ALA A 290 14.57 1.26 7.87
CA ALA A 290 14.47 0.28 8.93
C ALA A 290 13.01 0.13 9.42
N SER A 291 12.34 1.24 9.69
CA SER A 291 10.94 1.26 10.15
C SER A 291 9.99 0.69 9.09
N SER A 292 10.15 1.08 7.83
CA SER A 292 9.35 0.55 6.71
C SER A 292 9.57 -0.95 6.53
N GLY A 293 10.80 -1.43 6.69
CA GLY A 293 11.14 -2.85 6.61
C GLY A 293 10.48 -3.68 7.73
N ILE A 294 10.51 -3.17 8.96
CA ILE A 294 9.85 -3.81 10.11
C ILE A 294 8.33 -3.90 9.88
N ASN A 295 7.71 -2.80 9.42
CA ASN A 295 6.28 -2.77 9.13
C ASN A 295 5.90 -3.74 8.00
N ALA A 296 6.68 -3.79 6.92
CA ALA A 296 6.44 -4.73 5.82
C ALA A 296 6.56 -6.19 6.31
N GLY A 297 7.57 -6.51 7.11
CA GLY A 297 7.74 -7.82 7.72
C GLY A 297 6.57 -8.20 8.62
N TYR A 298 6.11 -7.28 9.47
CA TYR A 298 4.95 -7.48 10.33
C TYR A 298 3.71 -7.86 9.50
N HIS A 299 3.34 -7.07 8.52
CA HIS A 299 2.15 -7.34 7.69
C HIS A 299 2.25 -8.63 6.88
N THR A 300 3.46 -9.09 6.55
CA THR A 300 3.66 -10.35 5.82
C THR A 300 3.35 -11.56 6.69
N VAL A 301 3.77 -11.56 7.96
CA VAL A 301 3.72 -12.75 8.80
C VAL A 301 2.56 -12.78 9.81
N ILE A 302 1.94 -11.63 10.10
CA ILE A 302 0.97 -11.49 11.20
C ILE A 302 -0.23 -12.42 11.05
N TYR A 303 -0.74 -12.60 9.82
CA TYR A 303 -1.86 -13.52 9.55
C TYR A 303 -1.48 -14.97 9.90
N LEU A 304 -0.31 -15.43 9.46
CA LEU A 304 0.16 -16.79 9.75
C LEU A 304 0.42 -16.97 11.25
N TYR A 305 0.99 -15.96 11.90
CA TYR A 305 1.22 -15.96 13.35
C TYR A 305 -0.10 -16.10 14.14
N THR A 306 -1.11 -15.29 13.83
CA THR A 306 -2.40 -15.38 14.53
C THR A 306 -3.13 -16.68 14.26
N ARG A 307 -2.89 -17.27 13.08
CA ARG A 307 -3.42 -18.57 12.73
C ARG A 307 -2.83 -19.69 13.62
N VAL A 308 -1.52 -19.68 13.85
CA VAL A 308 -0.84 -20.68 14.69
C VAL A 308 -1.13 -20.43 16.17
N GLN A 309 -0.95 -19.20 16.63
CA GLN A 309 -0.96 -18.87 18.05
C GLN A 309 -2.37 -18.90 18.67
N PHE A 310 -3.37 -18.42 17.92
CA PHE A 310 -4.74 -18.22 18.40
C PHE A 310 -5.79 -19.03 17.66
N ASN A 311 -5.38 -19.87 16.70
CA ASN A 311 -6.31 -20.61 15.81
C ASN A 311 -7.36 -19.71 15.15
N TRP A 312 -6.95 -18.51 14.70
CA TRP A 312 -7.87 -17.60 14.02
C TRP A 312 -8.16 -18.05 12.60
N ASN A 313 -9.42 -17.91 12.20
CA ASN A 313 -9.85 -18.04 10.81
C ASN A 313 -9.75 -16.69 10.08
N GLU A 314 -10.00 -16.71 8.77
CA GLU A 314 -9.91 -15.55 7.90
C GLU A 314 -10.83 -14.41 8.33
N LEU A 315 -12.04 -14.73 8.78
CA LEU A 315 -13.02 -13.76 9.23
C LEU A 315 -12.55 -13.04 10.50
N LYS A 316 -12.07 -13.81 11.47
CA LYS A 316 -11.58 -13.25 12.75
C LYS A 316 -10.36 -12.37 12.55
N TYR A 317 -9.44 -12.81 11.68
CA TYR A 317 -8.29 -11.98 11.31
C TYR A 317 -8.71 -10.69 10.57
N SER A 318 -9.66 -10.76 9.63
CA SER A 318 -10.18 -9.57 8.94
C SER A 318 -10.76 -8.54 9.91
N VAL A 319 -11.50 -9.01 10.94
CA VAL A 319 -12.05 -8.13 11.98
C VAL A 319 -10.93 -7.47 12.77
N PHE A 320 -9.91 -8.25 13.19
CA PHE A 320 -8.76 -7.71 13.90
C PHE A 320 -7.98 -6.70 13.04
N ALA A 321 -7.67 -7.03 11.79
CA ALA A 321 -6.94 -6.13 10.89
C ALA A 321 -7.71 -4.83 10.63
N SER A 322 -9.04 -4.90 10.52
CA SER A 322 -9.88 -3.71 10.38
C SER A 322 -9.86 -2.84 11.64
N TYR A 323 -9.91 -3.47 12.82
CA TYR A 323 -9.77 -2.79 14.12
C TYR A 323 -8.41 -2.09 14.21
N GLU A 324 -7.32 -2.77 13.84
CA GLU A 324 -5.97 -2.20 13.82
C GLU A 324 -5.88 -0.97 12.91
N ILE A 325 -6.43 -1.03 11.70
CA ILE A 325 -6.45 0.10 10.76
C ILE A 325 -7.23 1.28 11.37
N ILE A 326 -8.37 1.04 11.99
CA ILE A 326 -9.18 2.09 12.63
C ILE A 326 -8.40 2.77 13.78
N ILE A 327 -7.74 1.99 14.63
CA ILE A 327 -6.91 2.51 15.71
C ILE A 327 -5.75 3.35 15.14
N ASN A 328 -5.11 2.89 14.07
CA ASN A 328 -4.04 3.62 13.40
C ASN A 328 -4.51 4.96 12.81
N ILE A 329 -5.73 5.01 12.23
CA ILE A 329 -6.34 6.26 11.74
C ILE A 329 -6.60 7.22 12.90
N ILE A 330 -7.18 6.72 14.01
CA ILE A 330 -7.41 7.52 15.22
C ILE A 330 -6.10 8.08 15.76
N GLY A 331 -5.05 7.25 15.83
CA GLY A 331 -3.72 7.66 16.28
C GLY A 331 -3.08 8.73 15.39
N LEU A 332 -3.25 8.61 14.07
CA LEU A 332 -2.76 9.60 13.12
C LEU A 332 -3.47 10.95 13.29
N LEU A 333 -4.79 10.94 13.45
CA LEU A 333 -5.57 12.15 13.71
C LEU A 333 -5.21 12.76 15.06
N PHE A 334 -5.10 11.95 16.10
CA PHE A 334 -4.68 12.37 17.44
C PHE A 334 -3.31 13.06 17.39
N THR A 335 -2.33 12.46 16.73
CA THR A 335 -0.99 13.01 16.60
C THR A 335 -0.99 14.30 15.80
N SER A 336 -1.69 14.35 14.67
CA SER A 336 -1.71 15.52 13.79
C SER A 336 -2.42 16.70 14.43
N ILE A 337 -3.54 16.47 15.09
CA ILE A 337 -4.37 17.54 15.67
C ILE A 337 -3.84 17.93 17.05
N LEU A 338 -3.70 16.97 17.97
CA LEU A 338 -3.37 17.25 19.36
C LEU A 338 -1.88 17.55 19.53
N LEU A 339 -1.00 16.63 19.10
CA LEU A 339 0.44 16.78 19.38
C LEU A 339 1.07 17.86 18.49
N SER A 340 0.81 17.84 17.18
CA SER A 340 1.45 18.76 16.25
C SER A 340 0.80 20.16 16.25
N LYS A 341 -0.54 20.25 16.13
CA LYS A 341 -1.23 21.54 15.96
C LYS A 341 -1.55 22.23 17.27
N LEU A 342 -2.07 21.53 18.30
CA LEU A 342 -2.48 22.13 19.57
C LEU A 342 -1.29 22.29 20.52
N LEU A 343 -0.56 21.22 20.76
CA LEU A 343 0.58 21.23 21.69
C LEU A 343 1.89 21.72 21.04
N LYS A 344 1.93 21.89 19.70
CA LYS A 344 3.09 22.37 18.94
C LYS A 344 4.38 21.59 19.26
N ILE A 345 4.25 20.29 19.50
CA ILE A 345 5.39 19.41 19.75
C ILE A 345 6.22 19.29 18.47
N SER A 346 7.54 19.31 18.60
CA SER A 346 8.43 19.19 17.43
C SER A 346 8.34 17.81 16.79
N ASP A 347 8.57 17.76 15.48
CA ASP A 347 8.48 16.49 14.71
C ASP A 347 9.48 15.45 15.23
N GLU A 348 10.63 15.86 15.78
CA GLU A 348 11.62 14.97 16.37
C GLU A 348 11.05 14.23 17.59
N ILE A 349 10.34 14.93 18.46
CA ILE A 349 9.75 14.34 19.67
C ILE A 349 8.59 13.43 19.26
N ILE A 350 7.77 13.83 18.29
CA ILE A 350 6.69 12.98 17.75
C ILE A 350 7.25 11.68 17.18
N GLY A 351 8.33 11.76 16.40
CA GLY A 351 9.02 10.59 15.87
C GLY A 351 9.53 9.65 16.97
N MET A 352 10.18 10.20 18.01
CA MET A 352 10.64 9.40 19.16
C MET A 352 9.51 8.72 19.91
N LEU A 353 8.40 9.43 20.20
CA LEU A 353 7.22 8.86 20.87
C LEU A 353 6.59 7.77 20.02
N SER A 354 6.54 7.94 18.71
CA SER A 354 6.02 6.93 17.77
C SER A 354 6.87 5.67 17.78
N SER A 355 8.19 5.78 17.72
CA SER A 355 9.11 4.63 17.76
C SER A 355 9.02 3.88 19.10
N ILE A 356 8.88 4.59 20.22
CA ILE A 356 8.65 3.98 21.53
C ILE A 356 7.32 3.22 21.55
N SER A 357 6.24 3.85 21.07
CA SER A 357 4.91 3.23 20.97
C SER A 357 4.92 1.96 20.12
N GLN A 358 5.61 1.98 18.98
CA GLN A 358 5.78 0.82 18.09
C GLN A 358 6.54 -0.31 18.78
N THR A 359 7.64 0.01 19.46
CA THR A 359 8.45 -0.98 20.19
C THR A 359 7.64 -1.64 21.31
N LEU A 360 6.90 -0.86 22.08
CA LEU A 360 6.02 -1.39 23.13
C LEU A 360 4.92 -2.28 22.52
N GLY A 361 4.28 -1.86 21.40
CA GLY A 361 3.31 -2.69 20.70
C GLY A 361 3.89 -4.01 20.23
N ALA A 362 5.09 -4.02 19.68
CA ALA A 362 5.77 -5.25 19.25
C ALA A 362 6.05 -6.20 20.43
N LEU A 363 6.39 -5.68 21.61
CA LEU A 363 6.53 -6.47 22.83
C LEU A 363 5.19 -7.09 23.25
N PHE A 364 4.09 -6.32 23.20
CA PHE A 364 2.76 -6.86 23.48
C PHE A 364 2.38 -7.98 22.52
N TYR A 365 2.61 -7.85 21.22
CA TYR A 365 2.36 -8.91 20.25
C TYR A 365 3.20 -10.16 20.50
N THR A 366 4.48 -10.00 20.86
CA THR A 366 5.40 -11.11 21.08
C THR A 366 5.04 -11.91 22.33
N PHE A 367 4.64 -11.23 23.40
CA PHE A 367 4.31 -11.86 24.68
C PHE A 367 2.82 -12.16 24.88
N ALA A 368 1.98 -11.87 23.90
CA ALA A 368 0.55 -12.13 23.98
C ALA A 368 0.27 -13.64 23.97
N LYS A 369 -0.14 -14.16 25.12
CA LYS A 369 -0.62 -15.55 25.26
C LYS A 369 -2.13 -15.67 25.11
N THR A 370 -2.86 -14.58 25.19
CA THR A 370 -4.33 -14.52 25.07
C THR A 370 -4.74 -13.56 23.97
N GLU A 371 -5.88 -13.83 23.36
CA GLU A 371 -6.45 -12.96 22.32
C GLU A 371 -6.69 -11.54 22.83
N LEU A 372 -7.17 -11.39 24.07
CA LEU A 372 -7.41 -10.09 24.69
C LEU A 372 -6.15 -9.24 24.73
N LEU A 373 -5.01 -9.86 25.14
CA LEU A 373 -3.74 -9.16 25.22
C LEU A 373 -3.24 -8.76 23.81
N PHE A 374 -3.52 -9.59 22.81
CA PHE A 374 -3.20 -9.31 21.43
C PHE A 374 -4.01 -8.11 20.89
N TYR A 375 -5.31 -8.00 21.23
CA TYR A 375 -6.16 -6.84 20.87
C TYR A 375 -5.72 -5.53 21.57
N ILE A 376 -4.98 -5.58 22.67
CA ILE A 376 -4.39 -4.40 23.31
C ILE A 376 -3.18 -3.87 22.51
N GLY A 377 -2.50 -4.72 21.73
CA GLY A 377 -1.34 -4.34 20.93
C GLY A 377 -1.54 -3.08 20.10
N PRO A 378 -2.59 -2.98 19.24
CA PRO A 378 -2.85 -1.78 18.44
C PRO A 378 -3.10 -0.51 19.27
N LEU A 379 -3.69 -0.62 20.46
CA LEU A 379 -3.89 0.52 21.35
C LEU A 379 -2.56 1.05 21.91
N VAL A 380 -1.64 0.15 22.23
CA VAL A 380 -0.29 0.52 22.70
C VAL A 380 0.53 1.12 21.56
N SER A 381 0.37 0.61 20.33
CA SER A 381 1.06 1.09 19.14
C SER A 381 0.31 2.20 18.37
N ILE A 382 -0.64 2.88 19.00
CA ILE A 382 -1.53 3.88 18.36
C ILE A 382 -0.78 5.02 17.65
N LEU A 383 0.44 5.35 18.09
CA LEU A 383 1.24 6.42 17.50
C LEU A 383 2.10 5.97 16.31
N THR A 384 2.14 4.69 15.97
CA THR A 384 3.05 4.13 14.95
C THR A 384 2.96 4.85 13.61
N CYS A 385 1.76 5.19 13.13
CA CYS A 385 1.59 5.89 11.85
C CYS A 385 2.18 7.31 11.84
N ALA A 386 2.40 7.92 13.00
CA ALA A 386 2.96 9.25 13.09
C ALA A 386 4.47 9.31 12.78
N GLU A 387 5.18 8.20 12.89
CA GLU A 387 6.61 8.10 12.54
C GLU A 387 6.85 8.45 11.06
N ASN A 388 6.06 7.85 10.17
CA ASN A 388 6.15 8.12 8.73
C ASN A 388 5.90 9.60 8.39
N VAL A 389 4.95 10.24 9.08
CA VAL A 389 4.60 11.65 8.87
C VAL A 389 5.71 12.56 9.40
N SER A 390 6.19 12.29 10.61
CA SER A 390 7.24 13.10 11.24
C SER A 390 8.56 13.00 10.47
N THR A 391 8.97 11.81 10.06
CA THR A 391 10.19 11.59 9.29
C THR A 391 10.16 12.31 7.94
N LYS A 392 9.04 12.22 7.20
CA LYS A 392 8.85 12.95 5.94
C LYS A 392 8.85 14.45 6.16
N SER A 393 8.21 14.96 7.23
CA SER A 393 8.21 16.38 7.59
C SER A 393 9.63 16.87 7.88
N LEU A 394 10.41 16.12 8.66
CA LEU A 394 11.81 16.44 8.95
C LEU A 394 12.67 16.46 7.68
N MET A 395 12.51 15.48 6.80
CA MET A 395 13.24 15.45 5.52
C MET A 395 12.93 16.68 4.67
N THR A 396 11.66 17.08 4.55
CA THR A 396 11.26 18.26 3.77
C THR A 396 11.77 19.57 4.34
N LYS A 397 11.97 19.66 5.67
CA LYS A 397 12.56 20.83 6.33
C LYS A 397 14.07 20.94 6.12
N LEU A 398 14.77 19.83 5.90
CA LEU A 398 16.22 19.77 5.68
C LEU A 398 16.63 20.03 4.22
N VAL A 399 15.72 19.86 3.27
CA VAL A 399 15.98 20.05 1.84
C VAL A 399 15.51 21.44 1.40
N PRO A 400 16.36 22.24 0.69
CA PRO A 400 15.95 23.54 0.15
C PRO A 400 14.76 23.40 -0.81
N LYS A 401 13.86 24.39 -0.80
CA LYS A 401 12.64 24.38 -1.67
C LYS A 401 12.94 24.23 -3.16
N THR A 402 14.11 24.62 -3.62
CA THR A 402 14.58 24.50 -5.01
C THR A 402 14.94 23.06 -5.41
N GLU A 403 15.25 22.19 -4.44
CA GLU A 403 15.62 20.79 -4.67
C GLU A 403 14.50 19.82 -4.29
N LEU A 404 13.41 20.30 -3.67
CA LEU A 404 12.25 19.48 -3.25
C LEU A 404 11.51 18.85 -4.42
N ASN A 405 11.54 19.46 -5.60
CA ASN A 405 10.87 18.94 -6.79
C ASN A 405 11.57 17.72 -7.43
N GLY A 406 12.74 17.33 -6.95
CA GLY A 406 13.48 16.14 -7.40
C GLY A 406 13.67 15.06 -6.33
N CYS A 407 13.17 15.29 -5.08
CA CYS A 407 13.37 14.37 -3.95
C CYS A 407 12.08 13.81 -3.35
N ILE A 408 10.90 14.20 -3.85
CA ILE A 408 9.59 13.67 -3.51
C ILE A 408 9.09 12.83 -4.69
#